data_f318b3e3a2e092453f868791720031c5
#
_entry.id   f318b3e3a2e092453f868791720031c5
#
_cell.length_a   1.000
_cell.length_b   1.000
_cell.length_c   1.000
_cell.angle_alpha   90.00
_cell.angle_beta   90.00
_cell.angle_gamma   90.00
#
_symmetry.space_group_name_H-M   'P 1'
#
loop_
_entity.id
_entity.type
_entity.pdbx_description
1 polymer ?
#
loop_
_entity_poly.entity_id
_entity_poly.type
_entity_poly.pdbx_seq_one_letter_code
_entity_poly.pdbx_strand_id
1 'polypeptide(L)'
;YFGRGLVEPVDDLRETNPASNEPLMKALTAHMIEVRYDLKAFTKTLLNSQVYRLSSVPEPSNELDDQNYSRAAWKPIPAEVLLDAISQVTEVPEEFNGWPKGYRAIQIWDNKLPSHFLEVFGRPSRQTVCSCERGTESSIAQALHLMNSQTTTGKLQSRHGLCARLAGSELKDAEIIEELYLRTLSRYPRPEEVELMSQAFSGNANSVAGANTDGQATSPEGRSTAAARQKAIEDILWTLMNSREFVFNH
;
A
#
# COMPACT_ATOMS: atom_id res chain seq x y z
N TYR A 1 8.24 -11.53 9.21
CA TYR A 1 8.15 -11.96 7.81
C TYR A 1 6.83 -12.66 7.49
N PHE A 2 6.27 -13.44 8.43
CA PHE A 2 5.07 -14.26 8.22
C PHE A 2 3.80 -13.67 8.84
N GLY A 3 3.86 -12.48 9.44
CA GLY A 3 2.73 -11.80 10.07
C GLY A 3 2.35 -12.32 11.44
N ARG A 4 2.93 -13.43 11.88
CA ARG A 4 2.68 -14.07 13.16
C ARG A 4 3.98 -14.69 13.72
N GLY A 5 4.15 -14.66 15.05
CA GLY A 5 5.21 -15.37 15.74
C GLY A 5 4.91 -16.86 15.93
N LEU A 6 5.94 -17.66 16.12
CA LEU A 6 5.78 -19.04 16.63
C LEU A 6 5.33 -19.04 18.08
N VAL A 7 5.65 -17.98 18.82
CA VAL A 7 5.17 -17.69 20.16
C VAL A 7 4.40 -16.35 20.08
N GLU A 8 3.20 -16.29 20.62
CA GLU A 8 2.38 -15.08 20.68
C GLU A 8 1.88 -14.88 22.11
N PRO A 9 2.04 -13.66 22.67
CA PRO A 9 2.79 -12.51 22.14
C PRO A 9 4.28 -12.82 21.97
N VAL A 10 4.94 -12.16 20.99
CA VAL A 10 6.34 -12.48 20.59
C VAL A 10 7.41 -12.26 21.68
N ASP A 11 7.07 -11.53 22.71
CA ASP A 11 7.93 -11.24 23.89
C ASP A 11 7.63 -12.16 25.09
N ASP A 12 6.60 -13.01 25.01
CA ASP A 12 6.20 -13.91 26.08
C ASP A 12 6.77 -15.32 25.89
N LEU A 13 8.05 -15.49 26.20
CA LEU A 13 8.79 -16.76 26.04
C LEU A 13 8.76 -17.64 27.30
N ARG A 14 7.66 -17.64 28.06
CA ARG A 14 7.50 -18.47 29.26
C ARG A 14 7.18 -19.92 28.90
N GLU A 15 7.52 -20.86 29.80
CA GLU A 15 7.18 -22.30 29.66
C GLU A 15 5.65 -22.52 29.53
N THR A 16 4.83 -21.62 30.11
CA THR A 16 3.38 -21.67 30.02
C THR A 16 2.82 -21.19 28.68
N ASN A 17 3.66 -20.63 27.81
CA ASN A 17 3.31 -20.17 26.47
C ASN A 17 4.23 -20.84 25.42
N PRO A 18 4.03 -22.14 25.13
CA PRO A 18 4.87 -22.87 24.20
C PRO A 18 4.66 -22.39 22.76
N ALA A 19 5.66 -22.65 21.91
CA ALA A 19 5.54 -22.36 20.50
C ALA A 19 4.38 -23.12 19.85
N SER A 20 3.64 -22.47 18.94
CA SER A 20 2.55 -23.10 18.17
C SER A 20 3.03 -24.29 17.33
N ASN A 21 4.33 -24.32 16.99
CA ASN A 21 4.98 -25.41 16.28
C ASN A 21 6.39 -25.66 16.87
N GLU A 22 6.45 -26.48 17.91
CA GLU A 22 7.70 -26.83 18.61
C GLU A 22 8.78 -27.46 17.69
N PRO A 23 8.43 -28.41 16.79
CA PRO A 23 9.42 -28.94 15.84
C PRO A 23 10.05 -27.89 14.96
N LEU A 24 9.26 -26.95 14.46
CA LEU A 24 9.75 -25.83 13.64
C LEU A 24 10.65 -24.90 14.48
N MET A 25 10.26 -24.57 15.70
CA MET A 25 11.07 -23.76 16.61
C MET A 25 12.45 -24.38 16.82
N LYS A 26 12.50 -25.70 17.11
CA LYS A 26 13.76 -26.43 17.27
C LYS A 26 14.61 -26.44 16.01
N ALA A 27 14.00 -26.66 14.84
CA ALA A 27 14.70 -26.65 13.55
C ALA A 27 15.30 -25.27 13.25
N LEU A 28 14.53 -24.20 13.44
CA LEU A 28 15.00 -22.83 13.23
C LEU A 28 16.11 -22.44 14.22
N THR A 29 16.01 -22.87 15.48
CA THR A 29 17.06 -22.66 16.49
C THR A 29 18.35 -23.35 16.06
N ALA A 30 18.28 -24.63 15.66
CA ALA A 30 19.44 -25.37 15.18
C ALA A 30 20.08 -24.70 13.95
N HIS A 31 19.26 -24.27 12.98
CA HIS A 31 19.74 -23.55 11.80
C HIS A 31 20.40 -22.21 12.14
N MET A 32 19.86 -21.46 13.10
CA MET A 32 20.46 -20.20 13.54
C MET A 32 21.88 -20.42 14.13
N ILE A 33 22.05 -21.51 14.88
CA ILE A 33 23.36 -21.90 15.42
C ILE A 33 24.31 -22.34 14.31
N GLU A 34 23.81 -23.14 13.34
CA GLU A 34 24.58 -23.62 12.18
C GLU A 34 25.12 -22.44 11.33
N VAL A 35 24.32 -21.44 11.07
CA VAL A 35 24.73 -20.24 10.34
C VAL A 35 25.51 -19.25 11.22
N ARG A 36 25.87 -19.63 12.45
CA ARG A 36 26.65 -18.82 13.40
C ARG A 36 26.03 -17.45 13.67
N TYR A 37 24.71 -17.40 13.80
CA TYR A 37 23.93 -16.18 14.04
C TYR A 37 24.04 -15.12 12.91
N ASP A 38 24.38 -15.54 11.69
CA ASP A 38 24.28 -14.67 10.51
C ASP A 38 22.81 -14.43 10.17
N LEU A 39 22.32 -13.28 10.61
CA LEU A 39 20.91 -12.87 10.40
C LEU A 39 20.56 -12.77 8.91
N LYS A 40 21.52 -12.43 8.06
CA LYS A 40 21.27 -12.30 6.62
C LYS A 40 21.09 -13.68 5.98
N ALA A 41 21.96 -14.64 6.33
CA ALA A 41 21.83 -16.02 5.89
C ALA A 41 20.52 -16.65 6.38
N PHE A 42 20.21 -16.49 7.67
CA PHE A 42 18.97 -16.96 8.27
C PHE A 42 17.73 -16.38 7.59
N THR A 43 17.69 -15.05 7.42
CA THR A 43 16.59 -14.37 6.71
C THR A 43 16.42 -14.88 5.29
N LYS A 44 17.53 -15.12 4.58
CA LYS A 44 17.49 -15.67 3.21
C LYS A 44 16.83 -17.06 3.19
N THR A 45 17.08 -17.91 4.18
CA THR A 45 16.42 -19.21 4.31
C THR A 45 14.92 -19.06 4.49
N LEU A 46 14.48 -18.15 5.38
CA LEU A 46 13.07 -17.87 5.62
C LEU A 46 12.35 -17.38 4.36
N LEU A 47 12.93 -16.38 3.68
CA LEU A 47 12.32 -15.76 2.52
C LEU A 47 12.31 -16.67 1.26
N ASN A 48 13.18 -17.69 1.21
CA ASN A 48 13.17 -18.70 0.15
C ASN A 48 12.30 -19.92 0.48
N SER A 49 11.70 -19.98 1.66
CA SER A 49 10.81 -21.07 2.04
C SER A 49 9.53 -21.07 1.20
N GLN A 50 8.94 -22.25 1.00
CA GLN A 50 7.65 -22.36 0.31
C GLN A 50 6.54 -21.62 1.06
N VAL A 51 6.57 -21.62 2.38
CA VAL A 51 5.60 -20.93 3.24
C VAL A 51 5.57 -19.43 2.96
N TYR A 52 6.72 -18.80 2.72
CA TYR A 52 6.77 -17.38 2.39
C TYR A 52 6.12 -17.04 1.03
N ARG A 53 6.05 -18.01 0.13
CA ARG A 53 5.49 -17.86 -1.24
C ARG A 53 4.05 -18.35 -1.37
N LEU A 54 3.41 -18.75 -0.27
CA LEU A 54 2.01 -19.13 -0.30
C LEU A 54 1.11 -17.94 -0.64
N SER A 55 0.00 -18.22 -1.29
CA SER A 55 -1.05 -17.23 -1.51
C SER A 55 -1.71 -16.84 -0.20
N SER A 56 -2.13 -15.58 -0.11
CA SER A 56 -2.97 -15.09 0.99
C SER A 56 -4.46 -15.36 0.78
N VAL A 57 -4.85 -15.80 -0.43
CA VAL A 57 -6.24 -16.15 -0.74
C VAL A 57 -6.56 -17.48 -0.04
N PRO A 58 -7.57 -17.52 0.85
CA PRO A 58 -7.93 -18.74 1.53
C PRO A 58 -8.58 -19.74 0.57
N GLU A 59 -8.36 -21.03 0.84
CA GLU A 59 -9.08 -22.14 0.24
C GLU A 59 -10.01 -22.77 1.29
N PRO A 60 -11.05 -23.51 0.90
CA PRO A 60 -11.98 -24.12 1.85
C PRO A 60 -11.29 -25.01 2.90
N SER A 61 -10.14 -25.59 2.55
CA SER A 61 -9.35 -26.46 3.43
C SER A 61 -8.54 -25.71 4.48
N ASN A 62 -8.24 -24.42 4.28
CA ASN A 62 -7.37 -23.63 5.16
C ASN A 62 -7.96 -22.26 5.56
N GLU A 63 -9.24 -22.05 5.30
CA GLU A 63 -9.91 -20.76 5.59
C GLU A 63 -9.85 -20.41 7.07
N LEU A 64 -10.01 -21.39 7.95
CA LEU A 64 -9.97 -21.24 9.41
C LEU A 64 -8.58 -21.46 10.02
N ASP A 65 -7.58 -21.77 9.19
CA ASP A 65 -6.23 -21.98 9.71
C ASP A 65 -5.52 -20.65 9.93
N ASP A 66 -5.29 -20.34 11.18
CA ASP A 66 -4.52 -19.18 11.64
C ASP A 66 -3.24 -19.57 12.41
N GLN A 67 -2.92 -20.89 12.52
CA GLN A 67 -1.81 -21.39 13.34
C GLN A 67 -0.71 -22.11 12.57
N ASN A 68 -1.04 -22.79 11.47
CA ASN A 68 -0.13 -23.74 10.81
C ASN A 68 0.62 -23.13 9.61
N TYR A 69 0.45 -21.84 9.34
CA TYR A 69 1.09 -21.16 8.19
C TYR A 69 0.74 -21.80 6.84
N SER A 70 -0.47 -22.34 6.70
CA SER A 70 -0.94 -22.99 5.45
C SER A 70 -1.27 -21.98 4.33
N ARG A 71 -1.30 -20.70 4.65
CA ARG A 71 -1.43 -19.56 3.72
C ARG A 71 -0.66 -18.36 4.24
N ALA A 72 -0.36 -17.40 3.36
CA ALA A 72 0.23 -16.14 3.78
C ALA A 72 -0.79 -15.31 4.57
N ALA A 73 -0.35 -14.66 5.65
CA ALA A 73 -1.17 -13.72 6.38
C ALA A 73 -1.09 -12.33 5.73
N TRP A 74 -2.22 -11.64 5.64
CA TRP A 74 -2.27 -10.23 5.29
C TRP A 74 -1.56 -9.41 6.38
N LYS A 75 -0.60 -8.60 5.97
CA LYS A 75 0.17 -7.73 6.88
C LYS A 75 0.00 -6.29 6.45
N PRO A 76 -0.49 -5.39 7.32
CA PRO A 76 -0.53 -3.98 6.98
C PRO A 76 0.88 -3.47 6.71
N ILE A 77 1.02 -2.67 5.67
CA ILE A 77 2.29 -2.01 5.38
C ILE A 77 2.55 -0.97 6.48
N PRO A 78 3.78 -0.88 7.02
CA PRO A 78 4.11 0.14 8.03
C PRO A 78 3.77 1.56 7.55
N ALA A 79 3.27 2.39 8.47
CA ALA A 79 2.80 3.75 8.19
C ALA A 79 3.78 4.59 7.35
N GLU A 80 5.06 4.53 7.70
CA GLU A 80 6.11 5.28 7.01
C GLU A 80 6.31 4.78 5.57
N VAL A 81 6.25 3.46 5.38
CA VAL A 81 6.40 2.82 4.07
C VAL A 81 5.17 3.10 3.20
N LEU A 82 3.97 3.07 3.78
CA LEU A 82 2.72 3.38 3.07
C LEU A 82 2.69 4.85 2.61
N LEU A 83 3.10 5.79 3.46
CA LEU A 83 3.19 7.20 3.10
C LEU A 83 4.21 7.45 1.98
N ASP A 84 5.36 6.77 2.06
CA ASP A 84 6.38 6.82 1.00
C ASP A 84 5.87 6.20 -0.31
N ALA A 85 5.12 5.08 -0.24
CA ALA A 85 4.51 4.46 -1.42
C ALA A 85 3.49 5.38 -2.09
N ILE A 86 2.60 6.03 -1.31
CA ILE A 86 1.64 7.01 -1.80
C ILE A 86 2.39 8.17 -2.49
N SER A 87 3.44 8.69 -1.86
CA SER A 87 4.24 9.79 -2.41
C SER A 87 4.95 9.40 -3.71
N GLN A 88 5.46 8.17 -3.78
CA GLN A 88 6.14 7.63 -4.96
C GLN A 88 5.16 7.40 -6.12
N VAL A 89 4.02 6.79 -5.84
CA VAL A 89 3.01 6.48 -6.87
C VAL A 89 2.39 7.76 -7.43
N THR A 90 2.11 8.74 -6.59
CA THR A 90 1.54 10.03 -7.03
C THR A 90 2.56 10.98 -7.64
N GLU A 91 3.87 10.71 -7.51
CA GLU A 91 4.98 11.61 -7.85
C GLU A 91 4.94 12.94 -7.07
N VAL A 92 4.26 12.96 -5.94
CA VAL A 92 4.15 14.14 -5.06
C VAL A 92 4.79 13.80 -3.71
N PRO A 93 6.02 14.25 -3.45
CA PRO A 93 6.70 13.99 -2.19
C PRO A 93 5.94 14.59 -1.01
N GLU A 94 6.06 13.93 0.15
CA GLU A 94 5.59 14.51 1.41
C GLU A 94 6.58 15.59 1.88
N GLU A 95 6.05 16.64 2.48
CA GLU A 95 6.88 17.68 3.10
C GLU A 95 6.77 17.57 4.62
N PHE A 96 7.91 17.42 5.27
CA PHE A 96 8.00 17.32 6.72
C PHE A 96 8.59 18.60 7.29
N ASN A 97 7.85 19.25 8.20
CA ASN A 97 8.29 20.50 8.80
C ASN A 97 9.63 20.33 9.53
N GLY A 98 10.60 21.18 9.18
CA GLY A 98 11.96 21.13 9.72
C GLY A 98 12.90 20.15 9.02
N TRP A 99 12.44 19.44 7.99
CA TRP A 99 13.25 18.50 7.21
C TRP A 99 13.47 19.01 5.78
N PRO A 100 14.60 18.66 5.15
CA PRO A 100 14.84 19.00 3.76
C PRO A 100 13.78 18.38 2.83
N LYS A 101 13.47 19.08 1.74
CA LYS A 101 12.57 18.56 0.71
C LYS A 101 13.08 17.24 0.11
N GLY A 102 12.16 16.30 -0.13
CA GLY A 102 12.47 15.01 -0.71
C GLY A 102 12.88 13.94 0.31
N TYR A 103 12.88 14.26 1.60
CA TYR A 103 13.04 13.22 2.63
C TYR A 103 11.84 12.28 2.62
N ARG A 104 12.12 10.99 2.79
CA ARG A 104 11.11 9.95 2.89
C ARG A 104 10.69 9.77 4.35
N ALA A 105 9.44 9.37 4.59
CA ALA A 105 8.93 9.13 5.93
C ALA A 105 9.76 8.09 6.70
N ILE A 106 10.26 7.05 6.00
CA ILE A 106 11.10 6.01 6.61
C ILE A 106 12.47 6.54 7.08
N GLN A 107 12.95 7.66 6.56
CA GLN A 107 14.23 8.28 6.94
C GLN A 107 14.12 9.17 8.17
N ILE A 108 12.90 9.51 8.58
CA ILE A 108 12.66 10.42 9.70
C ILE A 108 12.85 9.67 11.01
N TRP A 109 13.92 9.98 11.72
CA TRP A 109 14.21 9.41 13.02
C TRP A 109 13.47 10.10 14.18
N ASP A 110 13.00 11.34 13.98
CA ASP A 110 12.25 12.10 14.98
C ASP A 110 10.80 11.63 15.07
N ASN A 111 10.47 10.94 16.15
CA ASN A 111 9.12 10.45 16.44
C ASN A 111 8.14 11.52 16.94
N LYS A 112 8.64 12.72 17.29
CA LYS A 112 7.81 13.85 17.71
C LYS A 112 7.31 14.69 16.54
N LEU A 113 7.74 14.38 15.31
CA LEU A 113 7.20 15.03 14.12
C LEU A 113 5.69 14.80 14.04
N PRO A 114 4.87 15.87 14.11
CA PRO A 114 3.43 15.73 14.00
C PRO A 114 3.05 15.31 12.58
N SER A 115 2.39 14.19 12.45
CA SER A 115 1.83 13.69 11.20
C SER A 115 0.59 12.86 11.49
N HIS A 116 -0.56 13.41 11.19
CA HIS A 116 -1.83 12.73 11.41
C HIS A 116 -1.91 11.39 10.66
N PHE A 117 -1.34 11.34 9.43
CA PHE A 117 -1.26 10.09 8.68
C PHE A 117 -0.48 9.02 9.46
N LEU A 118 0.73 9.34 9.89
CA LEU A 118 1.59 8.39 10.60
C LEU A 118 0.99 7.94 11.94
N GLU A 119 0.28 8.82 12.63
CA GLU A 119 -0.44 8.50 13.87
C GLU A 119 -1.59 7.53 13.62
N VAL A 120 -2.46 7.81 12.65
CA VAL A 120 -3.60 6.97 12.28
C VAL A 120 -3.15 5.57 11.84
N PHE A 121 -2.02 5.49 11.11
CA PHE A 121 -1.47 4.22 10.63
C PHE A 121 -0.52 3.52 11.61
N GLY A 122 -0.51 3.94 12.87
CA GLY A 122 0.15 3.21 13.95
C GLY A 122 1.67 3.36 13.98
N ARG A 123 2.22 4.51 13.57
CA ARG A 123 3.62 4.83 13.83
C ARG A 123 3.90 4.79 15.33
N PRO A 124 4.90 4.02 15.80
CA PRO A 124 5.19 3.92 17.23
C PRO A 124 5.71 5.25 17.78
N SER A 125 5.34 5.55 19.03
CA SER A 125 5.85 6.73 19.76
C SER A 125 7.33 6.60 20.13
N ARG A 126 7.90 5.37 19.99
CA ARG A 126 9.29 5.02 20.32
C ARG A 126 9.67 5.37 21.77
N GLN A 127 8.73 5.20 22.69
CA GLN A 127 9.03 5.31 24.12
C GLN A 127 9.87 4.14 24.60
N THR A 128 9.72 2.99 23.94
CA THR A 128 10.58 1.82 24.15
C THR A 128 11.26 1.43 22.82
N VAL A 129 12.27 0.56 22.90
CA VAL A 129 12.94 0.02 21.71
C VAL A 129 12.17 -1.14 21.07
N CYS A 130 11.05 -1.54 21.65
CA CYS A 130 10.24 -2.65 21.18
C CYS A 130 9.37 -2.26 19.99
N SER A 131 9.33 -3.10 18.97
CA SER A 131 8.40 -2.96 17.85
C SER A 131 6.93 -3.24 18.22
N CYS A 132 6.67 -3.76 19.42
CA CYS A 132 5.34 -4.01 19.96
C CYS A 132 4.50 -2.73 20.17
N GLU A 133 5.13 -1.55 20.21
CA GLU A 133 4.40 -0.27 20.22
C GLU A 133 3.70 0.05 18.90
N ARG A 134 4.04 -0.64 17.80
CA ARG A 134 3.41 -0.42 16.50
C ARG A 134 2.00 -1.00 16.47
N GLY A 135 1.01 -0.16 16.23
CA GLY A 135 -0.35 -0.63 15.97
C GLY A 135 -0.39 -1.47 14.69
N THR A 136 -0.79 -2.73 14.81
CA THR A 136 -0.91 -3.66 13.67
C THR A 136 -2.35 -3.93 13.27
N GLU A 137 -3.30 -3.44 14.04
CA GLU A 137 -4.73 -3.64 13.78
C GLU A 137 -5.23 -2.63 12.73
N SER A 138 -5.95 -3.15 11.76
CA SER A 138 -6.64 -2.31 10.78
C SER A 138 -7.87 -1.65 11.41
N SER A 139 -8.07 -0.36 11.15
CA SER A 139 -9.19 0.39 11.70
C SER A 139 -10.01 1.10 10.61
N ILE A 140 -11.28 1.38 10.93
CA ILE A 140 -12.16 2.18 10.06
C ILE A 140 -11.55 3.57 9.84
N ALA A 141 -10.87 4.14 10.84
CA ALA A 141 -10.21 5.43 10.72
C ALA A 141 -9.13 5.43 9.63
N GLN A 142 -8.35 4.35 9.51
CA GLN A 142 -7.35 4.19 8.45
C GLN A 142 -8.00 4.16 7.07
N ALA A 143 -9.07 3.38 6.90
CA ALA A 143 -9.81 3.30 5.64
C ALA A 143 -10.38 4.67 5.25
N LEU A 144 -11.06 5.35 6.17
CA LEU A 144 -11.62 6.68 5.93
C LEU A 144 -10.52 7.72 5.64
N HIS A 145 -9.36 7.60 6.27
CA HIS A 145 -8.24 8.49 6.02
C HIS A 145 -7.68 8.31 4.59
N LEU A 146 -7.48 7.08 4.13
CA LEU A 146 -7.06 6.81 2.74
C LEU A 146 -8.07 7.35 1.73
N MET A 147 -9.36 7.14 1.98
CA MET A 147 -10.42 7.53 1.06
C MET A 147 -10.60 9.05 0.96
N ASN A 148 -10.46 9.79 2.06
CA ASN A 148 -10.94 11.18 2.15
C ASN A 148 -9.89 12.20 2.60
N SER A 149 -8.67 11.78 2.99
CA SER A 149 -7.71 12.74 3.53
C SER A 149 -7.15 13.66 2.44
N GLN A 150 -6.84 14.90 2.85
CA GLN A 150 -6.15 15.86 2.01
C GLN A 150 -4.76 15.36 1.59
N THR A 151 -4.11 14.53 2.41
CA THR A 151 -2.84 13.89 2.07
C THR A 151 -2.96 13.02 0.83
N THR A 152 -4.05 12.26 0.69
CA THR A 152 -4.27 11.38 -0.47
C THR A 152 -4.86 12.16 -1.65
N THR A 153 -5.99 12.84 -1.43
CA THR A 153 -6.72 13.55 -2.50
C THR A 153 -5.93 14.72 -3.07
N GLY A 154 -5.22 15.47 -2.21
CA GLY A 154 -4.38 16.59 -2.65
C GLY A 154 -3.20 16.15 -3.51
N LYS A 155 -2.60 14.97 -3.23
CA LYS A 155 -1.54 14.41 -4.06
C LYS A 155 -2.08 13.94 -5.43
N LEU A 156 -3.26 13.32 -5.47
CA LEU A 156 -3.91 12.89 -6.72
C LEU A 156 -4.22 14.08 -7.63
N GLN A 157 -4.70 15.18 -7.06
CA GLN A 157 -5.12 16.39 -7.79
C GLN A 157 -3.94 17.36 -8.06
N SER A 158 -2.73 17.00 -7.67
CA SER A 158 -1.56 17.85 -7.87
C SER A 158 -1.28 18.10 -9.35
N ARG A 159 -1.09 19.38 -9.72
CA ARG A 159 -0.74 19.78 -11.10
C ARG A 159 0.64 19.29 -11.54
N HIS A 160 1.49 18.91 -10.59
CA HIS A 160 2.85 18.40 -10.82
C HIS A 160 2.96 16.91 -10.55
N GLY A 161 1.84 16.24 -10.25
CA GLY A 161 1.78 14.82 -9.94
C GLY A 161 1.60 13.94 -11.18
N LEU A 162 1.61 12.63 -10.93
CA LEU A 162 1.47 11.59 -11.96
C LEU A 162 0.20 11.77 -12.80
N CYS A 163 -0.95 12.05 -12.17
CA CYS A 163 -2.23 12.15 -12.88
C CYS A 163 -2.22 13.27 -13.93
N ALA A 164 -1.72 14.45 -13.56
CA ALA A 164 -1.62 15.58 -14.49
C ALA A 164 -0.61 15.29 -15.62
N ARG A 165 0.51 14.64 -15.30
CA ARG A 165 1.52 14.26 -16.30
C ARG A 165 0.98 13.25 -17.31
N LEU A 166 0.29 12.20 -16.84
CA LEU A 166 -0.30 11.20 -17.72
C LEU A 166 -1.46 11.75 -18.55
N ALA A 167 -2.27 12.64 -17.98
CA ALA A 167 -3.36 13.30 -18.72
C ALA A 167 -2.84 14.15 -19.90
N GLY A 168 -1.67 14.75 -19.74
CA GLY A 168 -1.00 15.52 -20.80
C GLY A 168 -0.14 14.68 -21.75
N SER A 169 -0.04 13.37 -21.57
CA SER A 169 0.75 12.49 -22.42
C SER A 169 -0.02 12.03 -23.66
N GLU A 170 0.71 11.54 -24.67
CA GLU A 170 0.17 10.92 -25.88
C GLU A 170 -0.16 9.44 -25.72
N LEU A 171 0.00 8.89 -24.51
CA LEU A 171 -0.28 7.48 -24.21
C LEU A 171 -1.77 7.17 -24.43
N LYS A 172 -2.07 5.97 -24.90
CA LYS A 172 -3.45 5.48 -25.00
C LYS A 172 -3.97 5.13 -23.60
N ASP A 173 -5.29 5.12 -23.43
CA ASP A 173 -5.90 4.82 -22.14
C ASP A 173 -5.49 3.45 -21.57
N ALA A 174 -5.36 2.43 -22.42
CA ALA A 174 -4.84 1.12 -22.01
C ALA A 174 -3.39 1.16 -21.49
N GLU A 175 -2.53 1.97 -22.12
CA GLU A 175 -1.14 2.15 -21.70
C GLU A 175 -1.06 2.93 -20.38
N ILE A 176 -1.98 3.87 -20.16
CA ILE A 176 -2.10 4.57 -18.87
C ILE A 176 -2.54 3.60 -17.76
N ILE A 177 -3.54 2.77 -18.03
CA ILE A 177 -4.01 1.75 -17.06
C ILE A 177 -2.83 0.82 -16.70
N GLU A 178 -2.08 0.34 -17.68
CA GLU A 178 -0.90 -0.51 -17.46
C GLU A 178 0.14 0.19 -16.58
N GLU A 179 0.50 1.44 -16.90
CA GLU A 179 1.45 2.25 -16.12
C GLU A 179 0.98 2.43 -14.66
N LEU A 180 -0.32 2.69 -14.43
CA LEU A 180 -0.88 2.83 -13.10
C LEU A 180 -0.80 1.52 -12.30
N TYR A 181 -1.10 0.38 -12.91
CA TYR A 181 -1.01 -0.93 -12.27
C TYR A 181 0.44 -1.29 -11.93
N LEU A 182 1.36 -1.10 -12.86
CA LEU A 182 2.78 -1.37 -12.63
C LEU A 182 3.35 -0.52 -11.50
N ARG A 183 2.99 0.76 -11.43
CA ARG A 183 3.46 1.67 -10.37
C ARG A 183 2.84 1.40 -9.01
N THR A 184 1.57 1.01 -8.98
CA THR A 184 0.81 0.88 -7.74
C THR A 184 0.92 -0.54 -7.18
N LEU A 185 0.74 -1.55 -8.05
CA LEU A 185 0.63 -2.96 -7.65
C LEU A 185 1.80 -3.83 -8.14
N SER A 186 2.75 -3.24 -8.89
CA SER A 186 3.93 -3.93 -9.44
C SER A 186 3.59 -5.17 -10.31
N ARG A 187 2.42 -5.17 -10.93
CA ARG A 187 1.97 -6.19 -11.87
C ARG A 187 1.19 -5.60 -13.04
N TYR A 188 1.06 -6.36 -14.10
CA TYR A 188 0.16 -6.01 -15.21
C TYR A 188 -1.31 -6.16 -14.80
N PRO A 189 -2.20 -5.29 -15.33
CA PRO A 189 -3.63 -5.47 -15.15
C PRO A 189 -4.12 -6.74 -15.87
N ARG A 190 -5.11 -7.41 -15.33
CA ARG A 190 -5.81 -8.51 -16.00
C ARG A 190 -6.75 -7.95 -17.07
N PRO A 191 -7.14 -8.75 -18.09
CA PRO A 191 -8.04 -8.27 -19.14
C PRO A 191 -9.34 -7.66 -18.60
N GLU A 192 -9.94 -8.28 -17.58
CA GLU A 192 -11.19 -7.82 -16.95
C GLU A 192 -10.96 -6.48 -16.19
N GLU A 193 -9.79 -6.29 -15.59
CA GLU A 193 -9.41 -5.05 -14.91
C GLU A 193 -9.22 -3.91 -15.94
N VAL A 194 -8.61 -4.20 -17.09
CA VAL A 194 -8.47 -3.21 -18.17
C VAL A 194 -9.85 -2.78 -18.69
N GLU A 195 -10.76 -3.72 -18.93
CA GLU A 195 -12.12 -3.43 -19.37
C GLU A 195 -12.86 -2.54 -18.36
N LEU A 196 -12.80 -2.92 -17.07
CA LEU A 196 -13.44 -2.15 -15.99
C LEU A 196 -12.87 -0.73 -15.88
N MET A 197 -11.56 -0.58 -15.88
CA MET A 197 -10.90 0.74 -15.73
C MET A 197 -11.11 1.62 -16.97
N SER A 198 -11.25 1.03 -18.15
CA SER A 198 -11.53 1.77 -19.39
C SER A 198 -12.89 2.49 -19.34
N GLN A 199 -13.85 1.99 -18.55
CA GLN A 199 -15.15 2.64 -18.36
C GLN A 199 -15.02 4.02 -17.69
N ALA A 200 -14.00 4.24 -16.86
CA ALA A 200 -13.75 5.54 -16.22
C ALA A 200 -13.47 6.63 -17.25
N PHE A 201 -12.77 6.32 -18.33
CA PHE A 201 -12.51 7.26 -19.41
C PHE A 201 -13.78 7.55 -20.24
N SER A 202 -14.62 6.55 -20.47
CA SER A 202 -15.88 6.69 -21.21
C SER A 202 -16.97 7.40 -20.39
N GLY A 203 -17.08 7.12 -19.09
CA GLY A 203 -18.07 7.69 -18.17
C GLY A 203 -17.87 9.20 -17.95
N ASN A 204 -16.62 9.63 -17.83
CA ASN A 204 -16.29 11.05 -17.63
C ASN A 204 -16.50 11.90 -18.90
N ALA A 205 -16.42 11.30 -20.08
CA ALA A 205 -16.77 12.00 -21.34
C ALA A 205 -18.26 12.38 -21.41
N ASN A 206 -19.14 11.53 -20.87
CA ASN A 206 -20.59 11.74 -20.89
C ASN A 206 -21.08 12.72 -19.79
N SER A 207 -20.38 12.80 -18.65
CA SER A 207 -20.77 13.72 -17.56
C SER A 207 -20.49 15.20 -17.89
N VAL A 208 -19.51 15.48 -18.74
CA VAL A 208 -19.19 16.86 -19.20
C VAL A 208 -20.16 17.34 -20.28
N ALA A 209 -20.75 16.43 -21.05
CA ALA A 209 -21.72 16.77 -22.09
C ALA A 209 -23.12 17.15 -21.55
N GLY A 210 -23.41 16.81 -20.26
CA GLY A 210 -24.74 17.06 -19.65
C GLY A 210 -24.91 18.37 -18.87
N ALA A 211 -23.89 19.21 -18.73
CA ALA A 211 -23.89 20.34 -17.79
C ALA A 211 -24.02 21.74 -18.42
N ASN A 212 -24.31 21.86 -19.73
CA ASN A 212 -24.45 23.18 -20.38
C ASN A 212 -25.79 23.33 -21.04
N THR A 213 -26.78 23.78 -20.26
CA THR A 213 -28.00 24.43 -20.77
C THR A 213 -27.97 25.92 -20.41
N ASP A 214 -26.98 26.66 -20.83
CA ASP A 214 -27.11 28.11 -21.02
C ASP A 214 -26.08 28.56 -22.06
N GLY A 215 -26.62 29.07 -23.15
CA GLY A 215 -25.86 29.41 -24.35
C GLY A 215 -24.86 30.52 -24.17
N GLN A 216 -23.61 30.16 -24.18
CA GLN A 216 -22.54 31.04 -24.69
C GLN A 216 -21.42 30.18 -25.23
N ALA A 217 -21.30 30.10 -26.55
CA ALA A 217 -20.25 29.40 -27.26
C ALA A 217 -18.92 30.13 -27.08
N THR A 218 -18.05 29.56 -26.20
CA THR A 218 -16.63 29.79 -26.30
C THR A 218 -15.95 28.42 -26.19
N SER A 219 -15.55 27.92 -27.33
CA SER A 219 -14.84 26.65 -27.46
C SER A 219 -13.54 26.65 -26.68
N PRO A 220 -13.40 25.68 -25.76
CA PRO A 220 -12.16 24.98 -25.67
C PRO A 220 -12.36 23.44 -25.56
N GLU A 221 -12.76 22.82 -26.67
CA GLU A 221 -12.93 21.36 -26.74
C GLU A 221 -11.71 20.58 -26.22
N GLY A 222 -10.50 21.09 -26.41
CA GLY A 222 -9.28 20.46 -25.93
C GLY A 222 -9.04 20.53 -24.41
N ARG A 223 -9.55 21.56 -23.72
CA ARG A 223 -9.39 21.67 -22.25
C ARG A 223 -10.40 20.84 -21.48
N SER A 224 -11.60 20.68 -22.01
CA SER A 224 -12.64 19.83 -21.43
C SER A 224 -12.25 18.36 -21.47
N THR A 225 -11.70 17.89 -22.58
CA THR A 225 -11.26 16.49 -22.72
C THR A 225 -10.04 16.17 -21.85
N ALA A 226 -9.07 17.06 -21.73
CA ALA A 226 -7.90 16.86 -20.89
C ALA A 226 -8.25 16.83 -19.38
N ALA A 227 -9.16 17.68 -18.93
CA ALA A 227 -9.63 17.68 -17.55
C ALA A 227 -10.45 16.42 -17.22
N ALA A 228 -11.32 15.97 -18.14
CA ALA A 228 -12.06 14.72 -17.98
C ALA A 228 -11.12 13.51 -17.93
N ARG A 229 -10.10 13.50 -18.78
CA ARG A 229 -9.06 12.45 -18.78
C ARG A 229 -8.26 12.44 -17.49
N GLN A 230 -7.84 13.61 -16.99
CA GLN A 230 -7.15 13.71 -15.70
C GLN A 230 -8.03 13.14 -14.58
N LYS A 231 -9.32 13.48 -14.56
CA LYS A 231 -10.25 12.97 -13.56
C LYS A 231 -10.40 11.46 -13.60
N ALA A 232 -10.48 10.85 -14.78
CA ALA A 232 -10.51 9.41 -14.95
C ALA A 232 -9.25 8.75 -14.37
N ILE A 233 -8.07 9.31 -14.64
CA ILE A 233 -6.79 8.84 -14.10
C ILE A 233 -6.75 8.96 -12.57
N GLU A 234 -7.24 10.08 -12.01
CA GLU A 234 -7.35 10.28 -10.56
C GLU A 234 -8.26 9.21 -9.93
N ASP A 235 -9.41 8.92 -10.53
CA ASP A 235 -10.37 7.93 -10.01
C ASP A 235 -9.80 6.51 -10.08
N ILE A 236 -9.10 6.15 -11.15
CA ILE A 236 -8.41 4.86 -11.26
C ILE A 236 -7.31 4.75 -10.21
N LEU A 237 -6.43 5.74 -10.11
CA LEU A 237 -5.33 5.72 -9.15
C LEU A 237 -5.84 5.70 -7.71
N TRP A 238 -6.90 6.47 -7.41
CA TRP A 238 -7.57 6.42 -6.12
C TRP A 238 -8.10 5.02 -5.80
N THR A 239 -8.72 4.36 -6.76
CA THR A 239 -9.25 2.99 -6.60
C THR A 239 -8.13 2.00 -6.30
N LEU A 240 -7.02 2.07 -7.04
CA LEU A 240 -5.87 1.20 -6.83
C LEU A 240 -5.22 1.42 -5.47
N MET A 241 -5.04 2.67 -5.04
CA MET A 241 -4.46 3.02 -3.74
C MET A 241 -5.34 2.61 -2.54
N ASN A 242 -6.65 2.45 -2.75
CA ASN A 242 -7.59 1.97 -1.74
C ASN A 242 -7.81 0.44 -1.80
N SER A 243 -7.12 -0.26 -2.70
CA SER A 243 -7.18 -1.72 -2.79
C SER A 243 -6.42 -2.40 -1.64
N ARG A 244 -6.85 -3.61 -1.27
CA ARG A 244 -6.11 -4.43 -0.29
C ARG A 244 -4.68 -4.72 -0.77
N GLU A 245 -4.50 -4.91 -2.06
CA GLU A 245 -3.22 -5.23 -2.68
C GLU A 245 -2.20 -4.10 -2.52
N PHE A 246 -2.65 -2.85 -2.41
CA PHE A 246 -1.77 -1.70 -2.15
C PHE A 246 -1.46 -1.48 -0.67
N VAL A 247 -2.44 -1.70 0.21
CA VAL A 247 -2.33 -1.37 1.65
C VAL A 247 -1.70 -2.49 2.46
N PHE A 248 -1.79 -3.73 1.99
CA PHE A 248 -1.28 -4.91 2.70
C PHE A 248 -0.20 -5.60 1.88
N ASN A 249 0.78 -6.14 2.60
CA ASN A 249 1.72 -7.10 2.05
C ASN A 249 1.13 -8.51 2.17
N HIS A 250 1.17 -9.26 1.09
CA HIS A 250 0.56 -10.59 0.95
C HIS A 250 1.49 -11.54 0.20
#